data_98f8d0a703b8ff21990f3dfe9f925d40
#
_entry.id   98f8d0a703b8ff21990f3dfe9f925d40
#
_cell.length_a   1.000
_cell.length_b   1.000
_cell.length_c   1.000
_cell.angle_alpha   90.00
_cell.angle_beta   90.00
_cell.angle_gamma   90.00
#
_symmetry.space_group_name_H-M   'P 1'
#
loop_
_entity.id
_entity.type
_entity.pdbx_description
1 polymer ?
#
loop_
_entity_poly.entity_id
_entity_poly.type
_entity_poly.pdbx_seq_one_letter_code
_entity_poly.pdbx_strand_id
1 'polypeptide(L)'
;MEKTKETETDNKTLIYHSCYGTDAKVSLDIQMYYSNGNICIELNDEDYKEPYGCLTVNLCDATPNYCSYVDVNNMPEAEDFIVENKLGVFTGLVKESGFVRYPLYMFDAERLRDLCPDGMIVYEKGKGIQAVQKQKEEKR
;
A
#
# COMPACT_ATOMS: atom_id res chain seq x y z
N MET A 1 -27.15 2.46 13.68
CA MET A 1 -26.72 3.28 12.59
C MET A 1 -25.30 3.66 12.71
N GLU A 2 -24.96 4.33 13.75
CA GLU A 2 -23.57 4.74 13.92
C GLU A 2 -22.66 3.56 14.07
N LYS A 3 -23.13 2.49 14.65
CA LYS A 3 -22.31 1.32 14.78
C LYS A 3 -21.91 0.75 13.44
N THR A 4 -22.80 0.82 12.48
CA THR A 4 -22.49 0.33 11.16
C THR A 4 -21.35 1.11 10.53
N LYS A 5 -21.37 2.42 10.69
CA LYS A 5 -20.31 3.25 10.16
C LYS A 5 -18.99 2.96 10.85
N GLU A 6 -19.04 2.79 12.14
CA GLU A 6 -17.81 2.49 12.87
C GLU A 6 -17.25 1.17 12.44
N THR A 7 -18.09 0.19 12.24
CA THR A 7 -17.65 -1.10 11.78
C THR A 7 -16.98 -1.02 10.42
N GLU A 8 -17.57 -0.27 9.52
CA GLU A 8 -16.98 -0.09 8.20
C GLU A 8 -15.63 0.60 8.28
N THR A 9 -15.53 1.62 9.12
CA THR A 9 -14.27 2.32 9.31
C THR A 9 -13.23 1.39 9.87
N ASP A 10 -13.60 0.59 10.85
CA ASP A 10 -12.67 -0.35 11.47
C ASP A 10 -12.18 -1.39 10.49
N ASN A 11 -13.01 -1.80 9.55
CA ASN A 11 -12.62 -2.80 8.57
C ASN A 11 -11.53 -2.30 7.63
N LYS A 12 -11.37 -0.99 7.56
CA LYS A 12 -10.35 -0.40 6.68
C LYS A 12 -9.13 0.09 7.44
N THR A 13 -9.04 -0.21 8.71
CA THR A 13 -7.88 0.18 9.49
C THR A 13 -7.05 -1.05 9.83
N LEU A 14 -5.77 -0.83 9.95
CA LEU A 14 -4.80 -1.86 10.24
C LEU A 14 -3.92 -1.39 11.39
N ILE A 15 -3.18 -2.32 11.99
CA ILE A 15 -2.28 -1.97 13.08
C ILE A 15 -0.85 -2.07 12.60
N TYR A 16 -0.10 -1.00 12.81
CA TYR A 16 1.33 -0.98 12.52
C TYR A 16 2.09 -1.14 13.83
N HIS A 17 2.86 -2.22 13.94
CA HIS A 17 3.61 -2.54 15.14
C HIS A 17 5.00 -1.95 15.04
N SER A 18 5.23 -0.85 15.75
CA SER A 18 6.50 -0.15 15.69
C SER A 18 7.56 -0.88 16.50
N CYS A 19 8.80 -0.79 16.08
CA CYS A 19 9.92 -1.38 16.81
C CYS A 19 10.13 -0.70 18.16
N TYR A 20 9.48 0.43 18.38
CA TYR A 20 9.59 1.12 19.67
C TYR A 20 8.54 0.67 20.68
N GLY A 21 7.80 -0.37 20.35
CA GLY A 21 6.84 -0.93 21.29
C GLY A 21 5.49 -0.25 21.30
N THR A 22 5.24 0.65 20.39
CA THR A 22 3.94 1.31 20.28
C THR A 22 3.25 0.86 19.01
N ASP A 23 1.94 0.66 19.09
CA ASP A 23 1.14 0.28 17.94
C ASP A 23 0.36 1.49 17.46
N ALA A 24 0.20 1.60 16.16
CA ALA A 24 -0.57 2.69 15.58
C ALA A 24 -1.69 2.12 14.72
N LYS A 25 -2.87 2.71 14.84
CA LYS A 25 -4.00 2.34 14.01
C LYS A 25 -3.91 3.19 12.75
N VAL A 26 -3.75 2.55 11.60
CA VAL A 26 -3.47 3.26 10.35
C VAL A 26 -4.44 2.85 9.26
N SER A 27 -4.63 3.74 8.30
CA SER A 27 -5.35 3.45 7.07
C SER A 27 -4.44 3.71 5.90
N LEU A 28 -4.77 3.13 4.76
CA LEU A 28 -3.97 3.29 3.55
C LEU A 28 -4.44 4.46 2.72
N ASP A 29 -3.48 5.17 2.15
CA ASP A 29 -3.75 6.22 1.17
C ASP A 29 -2.93 5.87 -0.06
N ILE A 30 -3.59 5.46 -1.13
CA ILE A 30 -2.92 4.96 -2.32
C ILE A 30 -2.91 6.04 -3.38
N GLN A 31 -1.74 6.28 -3.92
CA GLN A 31 -1.50 7.30 -4.93
C GLN A 31 -0.56 6.75 -5.98
N MET A 32 -0.15 7.60 -6.88
CA MET A 32 0.78 7.24 -7.95
C MET A 32 1.89 8.27 -7.94
N TYR A 33 3.14 7.78 -8.00
CA TYR A 33 4.26 8.72 -8.13
C TYR A 33 4.23 9.35 -9.52
N TYR A 34 4.37 10.65 -9.55
CA TYR A 34 4.26 11.39 -10.82
C TYR A 34 5.37 11.06 -11.80
N SER A 35 6.57 10.84 -11.32
CA SER A 35 7.72 10.71 -12.21
C SER A 35 7.67 9.44 -13.05
N ASN A 36 7.15 8.35 -12.52
CA ASN A 36 7.19 7.07 -13.24
C ASN A 36 5.91 6.27 -13.14
N GLY A 37 4.95 6.74 -12.37
CA GLY A 37 3.66 6.04 -12.25
C GLY A 37 3.67 4.86 -11.31
N ASN A 38 4.72 4.66 -10.53
CA ASN A 38 4.75 3.56 -9.57
C ASN A 38 3.70 3.77 -8.49
N ILE A 39 3.21 2.68 -7.92
CA ILE A 39 2.21 2.79 -6.87
C ILE A 39 2.84 3.34 -5.59
N CYS A 40 2.14 4.26 -4.96
CA CYS A 40 2.58 4.91 -3.72
C CYS A 40 1.57 4.57 -2.63
N ILE A 41 2.03 4.00 -1.53
CA ILE A 41 1.15 3.63 -0.43
C ILE A 41 1.61 4.35 0.83
N GLU A 42 0.79 5.32 1.25
CA GLU A 42 1.05 6.07 2.47
C GLU A 42 0.14 5.56 3.58
N LEU A 43 0.58 5.74 4.81
CA LEU A 43 -0.20 5.38 5.98
C LEU A 43 -0.61 6.63 6.72
N ASN A 44 -1.87 6.68 7.14
CA ASN A 44 -2.38 7.77 7.96
C ASN A 44 -2.74 7.25 9.33
N ASP A 45 -2.37 8.01 10.36
CA ASP A 45 -2.69 7.67 11.74
C ASP A 45 -4.15 8.01 11.98
N GLU A 46 -4.96 7.00 12.28
CA GLU A 46 -6.39 7.21 12.44
C GLU A 46 -6.77 7.84 13.76
N ASP A 47 -5.95 7.67 14.78
CA ASP A 47 -6.23 8.26 16.08
C ASP A 47 -5.92 9.75 16.10
N TYR A 48 -4.81 10.14 15.45
CA TYR A 48 -4.39 11.55 15.46
C TYR A 48 -4.72 12.27 14.17
N LYS A 49 -5.26 11.56 13.19
CA LYS A 49 -5.68 12.15 11.91
C LYS A 49 -4.56 12.92 11.22
N GLU A 50 -3.42 12.27 11.14
CA GLU A 50 -2.25 12.88 10.51
C GLU A 50 -1.44 11.81 9.79
N PRO A 51 -0.54 12.17 8.91
CA PRO A 51 0.29 11.18 8.23
C PRO A 51 1.14 10.40 9.22
N TYR A 52 1.25 9.10 9.01
CA TYR A 52 2.07 8.24 9.85
C TYR A 52 3.40 7.92 9.18
N GLY A 53 3.36 7.59 7.91
CA GLY A 53 4.58 7.26 7.16
C GLY A 53 4.22 6.77 5.78
N CYS A 54 5.23 6.45 4.99
CA CYS A 54 5.05 5.94 3.64
C CYS A 54 5.67 4.57 3.53
N LEU A 55 4.88 3.58 3.13
CA LEU A 55 5.38 2.22 2.99
C LEU A 55 6.33 2.06 1.82
N THR A 56 6.14 2.87 0.78
CA THR A 56 6.89 2.72 -0.46
C THR A 56 7.89 3.83 -0.61
N VAL A 57 8.86 3.62 -1.49
CA VAL A 57 9.85 4.63 -1.83
C VAL A 57 10.03 4.60 -3.34
N ASN A 58 10.23 5.77 -3.92
CA ASN A 58 10.40 5.88 -5.37
C ASN A 58 11.87 5.97 -5.71
N LEU A 59 12.41 4.93 -6.36
CA LEU A 59 13.83 4.84 -6.68
C LEU A 59 14.12 5.12 -8.15
N CYS A 60 13.29 5.88 -8.77
CA CYS A 60 13.48 6.42 -10.12
C CYS A 60 13.14 5.49 -11.29
N ASP A 61 13.25 4.19 -11.14
CA ASP A 61 12.92 3.29 -12.25
C ASP A 61 11.44 2.90 -12.20
N ALA A 62 10.83 2.73 -13.36
CA ALA A 62 9.45 2.27 -13.41
C ALA A 62 9.37 0.80 -13.03
N THR A 63 8.36 0.45 -12.25
CA THR A 63 8.14 -0.92 -11.81
C THR A 63 6.90 -1.47 -12.49
N PRO A 64 6.73 -2.79 -12.51
CA PRO A 64 5.49 -3.37 -13.04
C PRO A 64 4.27 -2.88 -12.28
N ASN A 65 3.09 -3.07 -12.86
CA ASN A 65 1.85 -2.65 -12.22
C ASN A 65 1.72 -3.28 -10.84
N TYR A 66 1.26 -2.51 -9.88
CA TYR A 66 1.03 -2.92 -8.49
C TYR A 66 2.32 -3.24 -7.73
N CYS A 67 3.48 -2.93 -8.30
CA CYS A 67 4.76 -3.18 -7.63
C CYS A 67 5.42 -1.88 -7.24
N SER A 68 6.08 -1.89 -6.09
CA SER A 68 6.87 -0.73 -5.67
C SER A 68 7.91 -1.20 -4.66
N TYR A 69 8.97 -0.42 -4.51
CA TYR A 69 9.98 -0.71 -3.50
C TYR A 69 9.47 -0.29 -2.13
N VAL A 70 9.82 -1.07 -1.12
CA VAL A 70 9.36 -0.83 0.25
C VAL A 70 10.42 -0.10 1.04
N ASP A 71 10.00 0.93 1.76
CA ASP A 71 10.94 1.83 2.46
C ASP A 71 11.34 1.25 3.81
N VAL A 72 12.18 0.23 3.77
CA VAL A 72 12.64 -0.43 4.97
C VAL A 72 13.61 0.44 5.78
N ASN A 73 14.10 1.51 5.19
CA ASN A 73 15.00 2.42 5.87
C ASN A 73 14.25 3.28 6.89
N ASN A 74 13.16 3.89 6.47
CA ASN A 74 12.37 4.73 7.35
C ASN A 74 11.31 3.96 8.10
N MET A 75 10.90 2.81 7.58
CA MET A 75 9.89 1.98 8.20
C MET A 75 10.40 0.56 8.32
N PRO A 76 11.23 0.30 9.34
CA PRO A 76 11.91 -1.00 9.46
C PRO A 76 10.96 -2.18 9.58
N GLU A 77 9.73 -1.95 10.03
CA GLU A 77 8.75 -3.01 10.21
C GLU A 77 7.80 -3.14 9.02
N ALA A 78 8.10 -2.41 7.92
CA ALA A 78 7.18 -2.36 6.79
C ALA A 78 6.91 -3.73 6.18
N GLU A 79 7.94 -4.56 6.07
CA GLU A 79 7.75 -5.87 5.47
C GLU A 79 6.83 -6.73 6.34
N ASP A 80 7.04 -6.70 7.65
CA ASP A 80 6.17 -7.44 8.56
C ASP A 80 4.73 -6.95 8.45
N PHE A 81 4.55 -5.65 8.37
CA PHE A 81 3.22 -5.07 8.23
C PHE A 81 2.54 -5.54 6.95
N ILE A 82 3.27 -5.57 5.85
CA ILE A 82 2.73 -6.01 4.56
C ILE A 82 2.32 -7.48 4.63
N VAL A 83 3.15 -8.31 5.22
CA VAL A 83 2.88 -9.75 5.29
C VAL A 83 1.74 -10.04 6.25
N GLU A 84 1.75 -9.43 7.42
CA GLU A 84 0.71 -9.65 8.42
C GLU A 84 -0.66 -9.29 7.88
N ASN A 85 -0.74 -8.23 7.11
CA ASN A 85 -2.01 -7.73 6.63
C ASN A 85 -2.33 -8.19 5.21
N LYS A 86 -1.51 -9.07 4.67
CA LYS A 86 -1.72 -9.68 3.35
C LYS A 86 -1.84 -8.64 2.25
N LEU A 87 -0.99 -7.63 2.33
CA LEU A 87 -1.02 -6.54 1.35
C LEU A 87 -0.25 -6.85 0.10
N GLY A 88 0.71 -7.77 0.17
CA GLY A 88 1.54 -8.07 -0.98
C GLY A 88 2.54 -9.14 -0.70
N VAL A 89 3.37 -9.47 -1.70
CA VAL A 89 4.40 -10.49 -1.58
C VAL A 89 5.71 -9.95 -2.12
N PHE A 90 6.80 -10.43 -1.53
CA PHE A 90 8.14 -10.06 -1.98
C PHE A 90 8.42 -10.73 -3.33
N THR A 91 8.87 -9.94 -4.30
CA THR A 91 9.12 -10.46 -5.64
C THR A 91 10.44 -11.21 -5.75
N GLY A 92 11.32 -11.07 -4.76
CA GLY A 92 12.66 -11.61 -4.83
C GLY A 92 13.67 -10.63 -5.38
N LEU A 93 13.23 -9.47 -5.86
CA LEU A 93 14.11 -8.46 -6.43
C LEU A 93 14.39 -7.37 -5.40
N VAL A 94 15.62 -6.90 -5.41
CA VAL A 94 16.10 -5.88 -4.47
C VAL A 94 16.90 -4.84 -5.26
N LYS A 95 16.73 -3.58 -4.89
CA LYS A 95 17.51 -2.51 -5.51
C LYS A 95 18.28 -1.76 -4.44
N GLU A 96 19.56 -1.57 -4.68
CA GLU A 96 20.39 -0.79 -3.75
C GLU A 96 20.31 0.67 -4.09
N SER A 97 20.18 1.50 -3.07
CA SER A 97 20.24 2.94 -3.24
C SER A 97 20.93 3.50 -2.01
N GLY A 98 22.06 4.14 -2.20
CA GLY A 98 22.90 4.55 -1.08
C GLY A 98 23.40 3.31 -0.37
N PHE A 99 23.16 3.23 0.92
CA PHE A 99 23.59 2.10 1.73
C PHE A 99 22.43 1.16 2.06
N VAL A 100 21.29 1.34 1.42
CA VAL A 100 20.10 0.57 1.75
C VAL A 100 19.70 -0.31 0.59
N ARG A 101 19.25 -1.50 0.90
CA ARG A 101 18.72 -2.44 -0.09
C ARG A 101 17.21 -2.47 0.06
N TYR A 102 16.51 -2.01 -0.97
CA TYR A 102 15.06 -1.88 -0.94
C TYR A 102 14.41 -3.04 -1.67
N PRO A 103 13.57 -3.83 -1.00
CA PRO A 103 12.90 -4.96 -1.65
C PRO A 103 11.74 -4.49 -2.50
N LEU A 104 11.54 -5.15 -3.63
CA LEU A 104 10.42 -4.87 -4.51
C LEU A 104 9.27 -5.81 -4.16
N TYR A 105 8.12 -5.24 -3.84
CA TYR A 105 6.94 -6.01 -3.50
C TYR A 105 5.87 -5.86 -4.58
N MET A 106 5.15 -6.95 -4.81
CA MET A 106 3.95 -6.91 -5.64
C MET A 106 2.76 -6.89 -4.72
N PHE A 107 1.95 -5.84 -4.80
CA PHE A 107 0.84 -5.66 -3.89
C PHE A 107 -0.41 -6.33 -4.44
N ASP A 108 -1.25 -6.80 -3.52
CA ASP A 108 -2.49 -7.49 -3.88
C ASP A 108 -3.55 -6.45 -4.24
N ALA A 109 -3.88 -6.37 -5.51
CA ALA A 109 -4.78 -5.33 -5.99
C ALA A 109 -6.16 -5.42 -5.35
N GLU A 110 -6.66 -6.62 -5.13
CA GLU A 110 -7.98 -6.77 -4.51
C GLU A 110 -7.96 -6.31 -3.06
N ARG A 111 -6.91 -6.69 -2.35
CA ARG A 111 -6.79 -6.28 -0.95
C ARG A 111 -6.69 -4.77 -0.84
N LEU A 112 -5.89 -4.15 -1.70
CA LEU A 112 -5.75 -2.70 -1.70
C LEU A 112 -7.07 -2.02 -2.07
N ARG A 113 -7.80 -2.60 -2.99
CA ARG A 113 -9.09 -2.04 -3.41
C ARG A 113 -10.10 -2.08 -2.27
N ASP A 114 -10.05 -3.14 -1.46
CA ASP A 114 -10.91 -3.23 -0.29
C ASP A 114 -10.58 -2.17 0.73
N LEU A 115 -9.30 -1.89 0.92
CA LEU A 115 -8.85 -0.97 1.96
C LEU A 115 -8.87 0.49 1.52
N CYS A 116 -8.67 0.75 0.23
CA CYS A 116 -8.60 2.12 -0.27
C CYS A 116 -9.15 2.17 -1.69
N PRO A 117 -10.47 2.03 -1.85
CA PRO A 117 -11.06 1.94 -3.18
C PRO A 117 -10.84 3.18 -4.04
N ASP A 118 -10.94 4.37 -3.43
CA ASP A 118 -10.78 5.61 -4.19
C ASP A 118 -9.37 5.78 -4.71
N GLY A 119 -8.39 5.47 -3.88
CA GLY A 119 -7.00 5.57 -4.31
C GLY A 119 -6.67 4.58 -5.40
N MET A 120 -7.22 3.37 -5.30
CA MET A 120 -6.98 2.38 -6.33
C MET A 120 -7.60 2.75 -7.65
N ILE A 121 -8.75 3.38 -7.64
CA ILE A 121 -9.36 3.87 -8.88
C ILE A 121 -8.44 4.89 -9.56
N VAL A 122 -7.91 5.82 -8.79
CA VAL A 122 -7.02 6.84 -9.33
C VAL A 122 -5.74 6.21 -9.88
N TYR A 123 -5.17 5.29 -9.12
CA TYR A 123 -3.94 4.63 -9.55
C TYR A 123 -4.17 3.85 -10.84
N GLU A 124 -5.22 3.06 -10.88
CA GLU A 124 -5.48 2.20 -12.05
C GLU A 124 -5.80 3.03 -13.28
N LYS A 125 -6.54 4.11 -13.12
CA LYS A 125 -6.78 5.02 -14.24
C LYS A 125 -5.50 5.65 -14.74
N GLY A 126 -4.64 6.07 -13.83
CA GLY A 126 -3.38 6.69 -14.21
C GLY A 126 -2.46 5.73 -14.94
N LYS A 127 -2.56 4.43 -14.65
CA LYS A 127 -1.75 3.43 -15.33
C LYS A 127 -2.42 2.86 -16.57
N GLY A 128 -3.64 3.27 -16.85
CA GLY A 128 -4.36 2.72 -17.99
C GLY A 128 -4.84 1.29 -17.78
N ILE A 129 -4.96 0.87 -16.54
CA ILE A 129 -5.41 -0.48 -16.22
C ILE A 129 -6.93 -0.52 -16.30
N GLN A 130 -7.45 -1.54 -16.96
CA GLN A 130 -8.88 -1.65 -17.19
C GLN A 130 -9.55 -2.44 -16.08
N ALA A 131 -10.30 -1.77 -15.25
CA ALA A 131 -11.06 -2.45 -14.20
C ALA A 131 -12.12 -3.38 -14.79
N VAL A 132 -12.57 -3.08 -15.96
CA VAL A 132 -13.57 -3.89 -16.63
C VAL A 132 -13.10 -5.32 -16.87
N GLN A 133 -11.80 -5.53 -16.92
CA GLN A 133 -11.29 -6.88 -17.14
C GLN A 133 -11.70 -7.83 -16.06
N LYS A 134 -11.76 -7.36 -14.85
CA LYS A 134 -12.21 -8.17 -13.75
C LYS A 134 -13.63 -8.63 -13.94
N GLN A 135 -14.49 -7.75 -14.41
CA GLN A 135 -15.87 -8.08 -14.62
C GLN A 135 -16.01 -9.15 -15.68
N LYS A 136 -15.21 -9.10 -16.70
CA LYS A 136 -15.26 -10.10 -17.73
C LYS A 136 -14.91 -11.46 -17.17
N GLU A 137 -13.95 -11.52 -16.33
CA GLU A 137 -13.55 -12.77 -15.73
C GLU A 137 -14.66 -13.32 -14.86
N GLU A 138 -15.33 -12.46 -14.16
CA GLU A 138 -16.39 -12.89 -13.30
C GLU A 138 -17.55 -13.51 -14.04
N LYS A 139 -17.75 -13.12 -15.24
CA LYS A 139 -18.86 -13.62 -16.01
C LYS A 139 -18.65 -15.00 -16.53
N ARG A 140 -17.47 -15.50 -16.46
CA ARG A 140 -17.21 -16.88 -16.87
C ARG A 140 -17.30 -17.78 -15.67
#